data_49dc7db445e9871c098413c8430475b6
#
_entry.id   49dc7db445e9871c098413c8430475b6
#
_cell.length_a   1.000
_cell.length_b   1.000
_cell.length_c   1.000
_cell.angle_alpha   90.00
_cell.angle_beta   90.00
_cell.angle_gamma   90.00
#
_symmetry.space_group_name_H-M   'P 1'
#
loop_
_entity.id
_entity.type
_entity.pdbx_description
1 polymer ?
#
loop_
_entity_poly.entity_id
_entity_poly.type
_entity_poly.pdbx_seq_one_letter_code
_entity_poly.pdbx_strand_id
1 'polypeptide(L)'
;MDCCIPSIGLKINHFMSEKPSTYALITGAAIGIGRALAVECARRGINLALIDIPESGLHKTIGYLHKNYSVDIRYMEIDLTTPDAAYQVYTWSREQNISVSMLINNAGKGHLGSFTDYDYTFYEKLVRLNVESVVVMTRLFLPSMKKLGQAHILNLGSIASFYPMPYKIVYAGSKSFIYSFSRALKEELKHSGVTVSVLCPGPIITNQEVINRIRLGGFWARQSALRPCKMARMAIDKMIRGKPVIIPGGLNKFFRIASMLVPNALKQKLLARKFNVKEKK
;
A
#
# COMPACT_ATOMS: atom_id res chain seq x y z
N MET A 1 -6.52 10.93 -17.12
CA MET A 1 -5.75 12.13 -16.72
C MET A 1 -4.36 11.65 -16.33
N ASP A 2 -3.46 11.66 -17.29
CA ASP A 2 -2.11 11.12 -17.17
C ASP A 2 -1.19 12.16 -16.53
N CYS A 3 -0.89 11.99 -15.24
CA CYS A 3 0.04 12.86 -14.52
C CYS A 3 1.49 12.33 -14.46
N CYS A 4 1.83 11.35 -15.29
CA CYS A 4 3.19 10.79 -15.38
C CYS A 4 3.67 10.83 -16.84
N ILE A 5 3.93 12.04 -17.38
CA ILE A 5 4.66 12.19 -18.65
C ILE A 5 6.14 11.97 -18.34
N PRO A 6 6.84 11.04 -18.99
CA PRO A 6 8.27 10.85 -18.78
C PRO A 6 9.04 12.05 -19.34
N SER A 7 9.80 12.73 -18.50
CA SER A 7 10.90 13.58 -18.98
C SER A 7 11.92 12.66 -19.64
N ILE A 8 12.31 13.00 -20.88
CA ILE A 8 13.27 12.29 -21.72
C ILE A 8 14.54 12.02 -20.92
N GLY A 9 14.81 10.75 -20.64
CA GLY A 9 15.93 10.31 -19.81
C GLY A 9 17.19 10.09 -20.61
N LEU A 10 18.28 10.70 -20.17
CA LEU A 10 19.64 10.35 -20.55
C LEU A 10 19.91 8.86 -20.31
N LYS A 11 20.31 8.14 -21.36
CA LYS A 11 20.86 6.78 -21.26
C LYS A 11 22.22 6.88 -20.56
N ILE A 12 22.27 6.49 -19.29
CA ILE A 12 23.54 6.23 -18.60
C ILE A 12 23.85 4.76 -18.81
N ASN A 13 24.80 4.45 -19.68
CA ASN A 13 25.41 3.14 -19.79
C ASN A 13 26.17 2.85 -18.48
N HIS A 14 25.64 1.99 -17.64
CA HIS A 14 26.33 1.49 -16.48
C HIS A 14 26.78 0.04 -16.77
N PHE A 15 28.07 -0.21 -16.78
CA PHE A 15 28.66 -1.54 -16.68
C PHE A 15 28.20 -2.15 -15.34
N MET A 16 27.26 -3.09 -15.39
CA MET A 16 26.74 -3.76 -14.22
C MET A 16 27.41 -5.12 -14.07
N SER A 17 28.07 -5.34 -12.93
CA SER A 17 28.24 -6.68 -12.39
C SER A 17 26.87 -7.34 -12.29
N GLU A 18 26.74 -8.57 -12.78
CA GLU A 18 25.47 -9.33 -12.81
C GLU A 18 24.95 -9.59 -11.38
N LYS A 19 24.31 -8.59 -10.79
CA LYS A 19 23.43 -8.85 -9.65
C LYS A 19 22.20 -9.60 -10.16
N PRO A 20 21.76 -10.65 -9.49
CA PRO A 20 20.57 -11.38 -9.91
C PRO A 20 19.41 -10.40 -10.08
N SER A 21 18.70 -10.53 -11.21
CA SER A 21 17.54 -9.71 -11.53
C SER A 21 16.51 -9.82 -10.40
N THR A 22 16.23 -8.71 -9.72
CA THR A 22 15.31 -8.69 -8.58
C THR A 22 14.05 -7.93 -8.91
N TYR A 23 12.96 -8.25 -8.20
CA TYR A 23 11.62 -7.75 -8.48
C TYR A 23 11.02 -7.01 -7.29
N ALA A 24 10.18 -6.03 -7.60
CA ALA A 24 9.19 -5.51 -6.67
C ALA A 24 7.89 -6.29 -6.83
N LEU A 25 7.51 -7.09 -5.83
CA LEU A 25 6.22 -7.75 -5.76
C LEU A 25 5.22 -6.79 -5.13
N ILE A 26 4.14 -6.48 -5.87
CA ILE A 26 3.15 -5.47 -5.48
C ILE A 26 1.75 -6.08 -5.53
N THR A 27 1.07 -6.14 -4.40
CA THR A 27 -0.33 -6.58 -4.32
C THR A 27 -1.29 -5.40 -4.51
N GLY A 28 -2.44 -5.63 -5.17
CA GLY A 28 -3.40 -4.57 -5.52
C GLY A 28 -2.82 -3.59 -6.54
N ALA A 29 -2.17 -4.11 -7.60
CA ALA A 29 -1.36 -3.34 -8.55
C ALA A 29 -2.14 -2.72 -9.71
N ALA A 30 -3.40 -3.12 -9.93
CA ALA A 30 -4.18 -2.72 -11.10
C ALA A 30 -4.51 -1.23 -11.15
N ILE A 31 -4.86 -0.64 -10.01
CA ILE A 31 -5.37 0.73 -9.93
C ILE A 31 -4.80 1.50 -8.74
N GLY A 32 -5.07 2.79 -8.68
CA GLY A 32 -4.86 3.62 -7.50
C GLY A 32 -3.42 3.70 -7.01
N ILE A 33 -3.22 3.38 -5.74
CA ILE A 33 -1.92 3.44 -5.05
C ILE A 33 -0.97 2.37 -5.60
N GLY A 34 -1.44 1.13 -5.77
CA GLY A 34 -0.63 0.02 -6.27
C GLY A 34 -0.11 0.28 -7.68
N ARG A 35 -0.97 0.74 -8.60
CA ARG A 35 -0.54 1.17 -9.94
C ARG A 35 0.52 2.26 -9.87
N ALA A 36 0.34 3.26 -9.02
CA ALA A 36 1.30 4.35 -8.90
C ALA A 36 2.66 3.87 -8.35
N LEU A 37 2.66 2.92 -7.41
CA LEU A 37 3.87 2.28 -6.90
C LEU A 37 4.56 1.44 -7.98
N ALA A 38 3.80 0.67 -8.78
CA ALA A 38 4.32 -0.11 -9.90
C ALA A 38 4.98 0.80 -10.95
N VAL A 39 4.32 1.89 -11.33
CA VAL A 39 4.88 2.90 -12.26
C VAL A 39 6.16 3.51 -11.71
N GLU A 40 6.22 3.84 -10.43
CA GLU A 40 7.42 4.42 -9.84
C GLU A 40 8.58 3.40 -9.75
N CYS A 41 8.30 2.13 -9.47
CA CYS A 41 9.30 1.06 -9.52
C CYS A 41 9.83 0.86 -10.94
N ALA A 42 8.95 0.76 -11.95
CA ALA A 42 9.33 0.64 -13.35
C ALA A 42 10.19 1.82 -13.84
N ARG A 43 9.82 3.06 -13.46
CA ARG A 43 10.59 4.27 -13.75
C ARG A 43 12.04 4.22 -13.21
N ARG A 44 12.27 3.43 -12.17
CA ARG A 44 13.60 3.19 -11.58
C ARG A 44 14.34 1.99 -12.17
N GLY A 45 13.78 1.36 -13.20
CA GLY A 45 14.36 0.16 -13.79
C GLY A 45 14.19 -1.11 -12.94
N ILE A 46 13.25 -1.13 -11.99
CA ILE A 46 13.00 -2.28 -11.12
C ILE A 46 11.96 -3.18 -11.80
N ASN A 47 12.29 -4.47 -11.96
CA ASN A 47 11.34 -5.46 -12.49
C ASN A 47 10.15 -5.65 -11.57
N LEU A 48 9.03 -6.07 -12.11
CA LEU A 48 7.74 -6.09 -11.43
C LEU A 48 7.14 -7.50 -11.39
N ALA A 49 6.63 -7.86 -10.21
CA ALA A 49 5.71 -8.98 -10.01
C ALA A 49 4.38 -8.41 -9.48
N LEU A 50 3.38 -8.34 -10.34
CA LEU A 50 2.12 -7.63 -10.06
C LEU A 50 1.01 -8.62 -9.71
N ILE A 51 0.37 -8.40 -8.58
CA ILE A 51 -0.73 -9.24 -8.09
C ILE A 51 -1.99 -8.38 -7.94
N ASP A 52 -3.10 -8.85 -8.49
CA ASP A 52 -4.42 -8.26 -8.29
C ASP A 52 -5.52 -9.30 -8.44
N ILE A 53 -6.75 -8.96 -8.12
CA ILE A 53 -7.90 -9.83 -8.36
C ILE A 53 -8.23 -9.90 -9.86
N PRO A 54 -8.83 -10.99 -10.34
CA PRO A 54 -9.34 -11.07 -11.71
C PRO A 54 -10.25 -9.88 -12.03
N GLU A 55 -10.27 -9.49 -13.29
CA GLU A 55 -11.10 -8.39 -13.82
C GLU A 55 -10.85 -6.99 -13.21
N SER A 56 -9.79 -6.84 -12.41
CA SER A 56 -9.41 -5.56 -11.80
C SER A 56 -8.94 -4.50 -12.81
N GLY A 57 -8.69 -4.90 -14.04
CA GLY A 57 -8.06 -4.07 -15.06
C GLY A 57 -6.54 -4.05 -15.00
N LEU A 58 -5.91 -5.07 -14.39
CA LEU A 58 -4.46 -5.22 -14.29
C LEU A 58 -3.79 -5.17 -15.66
N HIS A 59 -4.39 -5.79 -16.69
CA HIS A 59 -3.87 -5.77 -18.07
C HIS A 59 -3.70 -4.35 -18.64
N LYS A 60 -4.57 -3.39 -18.26
CA LYS A 60 -4.43 -1.98 -18.68
C LYS A 60 -3.18 -1.35 -18.08
N THR A 61 -2.89 -1.68 -16.82
CA THR A 61 -1.68 -1.21 -16.14
C THR A 61 -0.43 -1.84 -16.73
N ILE A 62 -0.45 -3.14 -17.02
CA ILE A 62 0.65 -3.87 -17.67
C ILE A 62 0.93 -3.29 -19.05
N GLY A 63 -0.11 -3.09 -19.90
CA GLY A 63 0.04 -2.49 -21.22
C GLY A 63 0.65 -1.08 -21.17
N TYR A 64 0.24 -0.25 -20.19
CA TYR A 64 0.85 1.05 -19.96
C TYR A 64 2.33 0.92 -19.57
N LEU A 65 2.67 -0.01 -18.69
CA LEU A 65 4.04 -0.21 -18.21
C LEU A 65 4.95 -0.69 -19.34
N HIS A 66 4.54 -1.69 -20.13
CA HIS A 66 5.30 -2.17 -21.29
C HIS A 66 5.54 -1.07 -22.34
N LYS A 67 4.55 -0.21 -22.58
CA LYS A 67 4.68 0.90 -23.53
C LYS A 67 5.71 1.93 -23.11
N ASN A 68 5.93 2.14 -21.81
CA ASN A 68 6.68 3.28 -21.28
C ASN A 68 8.00 2.92 -20.59
N TYR A 69 8.21 1.65 -20.24
CA TYR A 69 9.39 1.23 -19.46
C TYR A 69 9.94 -0.10 -19.94
N SER A 70 11.27 -0.22 -19.94
CA SER A 70 12.00 -1.44 -20.32
C SER A 70 12.36 -2.24 -19.06
N VAL A 71 11.35 -2.87 -18.43
CA VAL A 71 11.51 -3.75 -17.26
C VAL A 71 10.76 -5.06 -17.51
N ASP A 72 11.23 -6.16 -16.89
CA ASP A 72 10.48 -7.41 -16.92
C ASP A 72 9.26 -7.32 -16.01
N ILE A 73 8.11 -7.76 -16.51
CA ILE A 73 6.83 -7.70 -15.80
C ILE A 73 6.22 -9.10 -15.79
N ARG A 74 6.11 -9.65 -14.59
CA ARG A 74 5.36 -10.87 -14.29
C ARG A 74 4.08 -10.51 -13.55
N TYR A 75 3.02 -11.26 -13.74
CA TYR A 75 1.76 -10.98 -13.05
C TYR A 75 0.98 -12.26 -12.75
N MET A 76 0.14 -12.19 -11.74
CA MET A 76 -0.81 -13.22 -11.38
C MET A 76 -2.11 -12.57 -10.91
N GLU A 77 -3.23 -13.03 -11.44
CA GLU A 77 -4.55 -12.62 -10.97
C GLU A 77 -5.08 -13.64 -9.95
N ILE A 78 -5.30 -13.17 -8.72
CA ILE A 78 -5.76 -13.99 -7.60
C ILE A 78 -6.47 -13.13 -6.54
N ASP A 79 -7.54 -13.66 -5.96
CA ASP A 79 -8.20 -13.03 -4.82
C ASP A 79 -7.49 -13.40 -3.50
N LEU A 80 -6.79 -12.46 -2.91
CA LEU A 80 -6.09 -12.64 -1.64
C LEU A 80 -7.02 -12.86 -0.43
N THR A 81 -8.33 -12.86 -0.61
CA THR A 81 -9.30 -13.24 0.44
C THR A 81 -9.61 -14.73 0.44
N THR A 82 -9.17 -15.47 -0.58
CA THR A 82 -9.37 -16.92 -0.63
C THR A 82 -8.33 -17.65 0.24
N PRO A 83 -8.67 -18.84 0.76
CA PRO A 83 -7.70 -19.67 1.47
C PRO A 83 -6.44 -19.90 0.64
N ASP A 84 -5.28 -19.95 1.30
CA ASP A 84 -3.97 -20.25 0.70
C ASP A 84 -3.50 -19.32 -0.43
N ALA A 85 -4.25 -18.25 -0.75
CA ALA A 85 -3.88 -17.35 -1.85
C ALA A 85 -2.46 -16.78 -1.71
N ALA A 86 -2.05 -16.37 -0.51
CA ALA A 86 -0.70 -15.88 -0.26
C ALA A 86 0.36 -16.97 -0.51
N TYR A 87 0.07 -18.22 -0.17
CA TYR A 87 0.94 -19.36 -0.46
C TYR A 87 1.01 -19.65 -1.97
N GLN A 88 -0.11 -19.57 -2.68
CA GLN A 88 -0.16 -19.71 -4.15
C GLN A 88 0.70 -18.64 -4.83
N VAL A 89 0.63 -17.37 -4.39
CA VAL A 89 1.52 -16.29 -4.90
C VAL A 89 2.98 -16.62 -4.63
N TYR A 90 3.31 -17.12 -3.46
CA TYR A 90 4.68 -17.52 -3.13
C TYR A 90 5.16 -18.67 -4.03
N THR A 91 4.37 -19.73 -4.21
CA THR A 91 4.69 -20.88 -5.07
C THR A 91 4.88 -20.43 -6.53
N TRP A 92 3.94 -19.65 -7.06
CA TRP A 92 4.04 -19.05 -8.39
C TRP A 92 5.35 -18.24 -8.55
N SER A 93 5.71 -17.44 -7.55
CA SER A 93 6.95 -16.66 -7.63
C SER A 93 8.20 -17.53 -7.70
N ARG A 94 8.19 -18.70 -7.03
CA ARG A 94 9.29 -19.68 -7.08
C ARG A 94 9.36 -20.36 -8.44
N GLU A 95 8.24 -20.78 -9.01
CA GLU A 95 8.14 -21.40 -10.34
C GLU A 95 8.60 -20.45 -11.45
N GLN A 96 8.29 -19.17 -11.31
CA GLN A 96 8.72 -18.11 -12.24
C GLN A 96 10.13 -17.58 -11.99
N ASN A 97 10.89 -18.16 -11.03
CA ASN A 97 12.22 -17.71 -10.63
C ASN A 97 12.27 -16.23 -10.26
N ILE A 98 11.21 -15.71 -9.63
CA ILE A 98 11.11 -14.32 -9.20
C ILE A 98 11.83 -14.12 -7.86
N SER A 99 12.96 -13.42 -7.88
CA SER A 99 13.70 -13.03 -6.68
C SER A 99 13.17 -11.70 -6.14
N VAL A 100 12.42 -11.72 -5.04
CA VAL A 100 11.75 -10.54 -4.50
C VAL A 100 12.68 -9.75 -3.57
N SER A 101 13.14 -8.57 -4.01
CA SER A 101 13.89 -7.61 -3.19
C SER A 101 13.01 -6.52 -2.56
N MET A 102 11.84 -6.29 -3.13
CA MET A 102 10.86 -5.37 -2.58
C MET A 102 9.49 -6.06 -2.47
N LEU A 103 8.97 -6.21 -1.26
CA LEU A 103 7.63 -6.71 -1.00
C LEU A 103 6.72 -5.53 -0.63
N ILE A 104 5.74 -5.21 -1.49
CA ILE A 104 4.81 -4.10 -1.30
C ILE A 104 3.41 -4.66 -1.07
N ASN A 105 3.04 -4.83 0.18
CA ASN A 105 1.72 -5.26 0.63
C ASN A 105 0.75 -4.07 0.57
N ASN A 106 0.18 -3.84 -0.62
CA ASN A 106 -0.70 -2.70 -0.88
C ASN A 106 -2.17 -3.10 -0.99
N ALA A 107 -2.50 -4.33 -1.39
CA ALA A 107 -3.89 -4.78 -1.45
C ALA A 107 -4.64 -4.50 -0.14
N GLY A 108 -5.85 -4.02 -0.26
CA GLY A 108 -6.68 -3.71 0.91
C GLY A 108 -7.97 -3.01 0.53
N LYS A 109 -8.98 -3.19 1.37
CA LYS A 109 -10.32 -2.63 1.19
C LYS A 109 -10.70 -1.81 2.42
N GLY A 110 -11.34 -0.67 2.20
CA GLY A 110 -11.97 0.12 3.24
C GLY A 110 -13.48 -0.04 3.22
N HIS A 111 -14.14 0.39 4.29
CA HIS A 111 -15.61 0.51 4.34
C HIS A 111 -16.03 1.75 5.12
N LEU A 112 -17.29 2.10 4.99
CA LEU A 112 -17.93 3.16 5.76
C LEU A 112 -19.39 2.79 5.97
N GLY A 113 -19.81 2.60 7.22
CA GLY A 113 -21.16 2.24 7.61
C GLY A 113 -21.22 1.80 9.06
N SER A 114 -22.43 1.61 9.60
CA SER A 114 -22.64 1.02 10.90
C SER A 114 -22.08 -0.41 10.94
N PHE A 115 -21.69 -0.89 12.09
CA PHE A 115 -21.14 -2.25 12.23
C PHE A 115 -22.14 -3.32 11.81
N THR A 116 -23.42 -3.08 11.97
CA THR A 116 -24.52 -3.98 11.60
C THR A 116 -24.99 -3.85 10.15
N ASP A 117 -24.43 -2.89 9.36
CA ASP A 117 -24.82 -2.71 7.96
C ASP A 117 -24.21 -3.79 7.03
N TYR A 118 -23.25 -4.55 7.52
CA TYR A 118 -22.53 -5.58 6.78
C TYR A 118 -22.62 -6.91 7.50
N ASP A 119 -22.66 -8.00 6.75
CA ASP A 119 -22.63 -9.34 7.30
C ASP A 119 -21.24 -9.74 7.83
N TYR A 120 -21.14 -10.87 8.53
CA TYR A 120 -19.89 -11.33 9.09
C TYR A 120 -18.89 -11.74 8.00
N THR A 121 -19.35 -12.24 6.85
CA THR A 121 -18.50 -12.68 5.74
C THR A 121 -17.79 -11.51 5.10
N PHE A 122 -18.41 -10.34 5.06
CA PHE A 122 -17.77 -9.11 4.62
C PHE A 122 -16.58 -8.74 5.53
N TYR A 123 -16.78 -8.83 6.85
CA TYR A 123 -15.69 -8.50 7.79
C TYR A 123 -14.59 -9.55 7.80
N GLU A 124 -14.94 -10.82 7.65
CA GLU A 124 -13.99 -11.91 7.50
C GLU A 124 -13.06 -11.67 6.28
N LYS A 125 -13.63 -11.42 5.09
CA LYS A 125 -12.87 -11.06 3.88
C LYS A 125 -12.04 -9.82 4.07
N LEU A 126 -12.57 -8.81 4.77
CA LEU A 126 -11.83 -7.57 5.05
C LEU A 126 -10.60 -7.83 5.92
N VAL A 127 -10.70 -8.67 6.94
CA VAL A 127 -9.59 -9.04 7.83
C VAL A 127 -8.58 -9.90 7.07
N ARG A 128 -9.04 -10.89 6.31
CA ARG A 128 -8.17 -11.71 5.46
C ARG A 128 -7.34 -10.85 4.51
N LEU A 129 -7.99 -9.92 3.78
CA LEU A 129 -7.28 -9.06 2.84
C LEU A 129 -6.33 -8.07 3.52
N ASN A 130 -6.80 -7.38 4.58
CA ASN A 130 -6.05 -6.27 5.16
C ASN A 130 -4.99 -6.70 6.19
N VAL A 131 -5.10 -7.89 6.76
CA VAL A 131 -4.26 -8.37 7.86
C VAL A 131 -3.58 -9.69 7.51
N GLU A 132 -4.36 -10.76 7.32
CA GLU A 132 -3.83 -12.11 7.13
C GLU A 132 -2.90 -12.18 5.92
N SER A 133 -3.34 -11.68 4.76
CA SER A 133 -2.53 -11.69 3.55
C SER A 133 -1.17 -10.99 3.75
N VAL A 134 -1.15 -9.86 4.46
CA VAL A 134 0.09 -9.10 4.74
C VAL A 134 1.05 -9.91 5.63
N VAL A 135 0.53 -10.55 6.67
CA VAL A 135 1.32 -11.36 7.61
C VAL A 135 1.89 -12.58 6.89
N VAL A 136 1.04 -13.32 6.17
CA VAL A 136 1.43 -14.55 5.48
C VAL A 136 2.41 -14.26 4.35
N MET A 137 2.13 -13.27 3.48
CA MET A 137 3.06 -12.85 2.44
C MET A 137 4.43 -12.45 3.04
N THR A 138 4.41 -11.65 4.08
CA THR A 138 5.66 -11.24 4.75
C THR A 138 6.42 -12.46 5.29
N ARG A 139 5.73 -13.39 5.96
CA ARG A 139 6.35 -14.61 6.53
C ARG A 139 6.96 -15.51 5.46
N LEU A 140 6.27 -15.68 4.33
CA LEU A 140 6.72 -16.55 3.23
C LEU A 140 7.93 -15.97 2.49
N PHE A 141 7.94 -14.67 2.19
CA PHE A 141 9.02 -14.04 1.42
C PHE A 141 10.24 -13.66 2.26
N LEU A 142 10.08 -13.40 3.56
CA LEU A 142 11.16 -12.92 4.43
C LEU A 142 12.42 -13.79 4.43
N PRO A 143 12.37 -15.14 4.46
CA PRO A 143 13.59 -15.96 4.46
C PRO A 143 14.44 -15.76 3.20
N SER A 144 13.83 -15.67 2.02
CA SER A 144 14.55 -15.41 0.76
C SER A 144 15.07 -13.98 0.70
N MET A 145 14.29 -13.00 1.17
CA MET A 145 14.70 -11.60 1.24
C MET A 145 15.91 -11.38 2.15
N LYS A 146 16.00 -12.08 3.28
CA LYS A 146 17.19 -12.04 4.15
C LYS A 146 18.46 -12.51 3.43
N LYS A 147 18.36 -13.53 2.56
CA LYS A 147 19.50 -14.05 1.80
C LYS A 147 20.04 -13.06 0.76
N LEU A 148 19.24 -12.08 0.33
CA LEU A 148 19.69 -11.03 -0.60
C LEU A 148 20.59 -9.98 0.05
N GLY A 149 20.66 -9.91 1.38
CA GLY A 149 21.47 -8.95 2.13
C GLY A 149 20.93 -7.51 2.08
N GLN A 150 20.11 -7.15 1.08
CA GLN A 150 19.44 -5.86 0.98
C GLN A 150 18.05 -6.05 0.38
N ALA A 151 17.02 -5.86 1.20
CA ALA A 151 15.63 -5.96 0.77
C ALA A 151 14.72 -5.02 1.56
N HIS A 152 13.50 -4.78 1.02
CA HIS A 152 12.59 -3.78 1.56
C HIS A 152 11.16 -4.32 1.61
N ILE A 153 10.48 -4.12 2.74
CA ILE A 153 9.05 -4.39 2.91
C ILE A 153 8.33 -3.07 3.10
N LEU A 154 7.28 -2.85 2.30
CA LEU A 154 6.37 -1.72 2.45
C LEU A 154 4.95 -2.22 2.69
N ASN A 155 4.41 -1.97 3.87
CA ASN A 155 3.05 -2.31 4.22
C ASN A 155 2.14 -1.08 4.13
N LEU A 156 0.97 -1.21 3.50
CA LEU A 156 0.01 -0.12 3.38
C LEU A 156 -0.86 0.01 4.63
N GLY A 157 -0.48 0.96 5.48
CA GLY A 157 -1.30 1.47 6.58
C GLY A 157 -2.31 2.52 6.12
N SER A 158 -2.63 3.44 7.01
CA SER A 158 -3.50 4.61 6.78
C SER A 158 -3.30 5.61 7.91
N ILE A 159 -3.73 6.86 7.75
CA ILE A 159 -3.93 7.75 8.90
C ILE A 159 -4.96 7.18 9.89
N ALA A 160 -5.87 6.32 9.44
CA ALA A 160 -6.79 5.56 10.29
C ALA A 160 -6.07 4.63 11.29
N SER A 161 -4.80 4.32 11.07
CA SER A 161 -3.99 3.51 11.99
C SER A 161 -3.74 4.17 13.36
N PHE A 162 -3.98 5.47 13.49
CA PHE A 162 -3.55 6.22 14.67
C PHE A 162 -4.64 6.46 15.71
N TYR A 163 -5.91 6.15 15.38
CA TYR A 163 -7.03 6.35 16.31
C TYR A 163 -8.25 5.51 15.91
N PRO A 164 -9.07 5.10 16.91
CA PRO A 164 -10.33 4.41 16.64
C PRO A 164 -11.26 5.29 15.80
N MET A 165 -11.89 4.70 14.78
CA MET A 165 -12.81 5.43 13.90
C MET A 165 -14.20 4.78 13.93
N PRO A 166 -15.22 5.42 14.55
CA PRO A 166 -16.61 5.01 14.40
C PRO A 166 -17.01 4.93 12.92
N TYR A 167 -17.88 4.03 12.55
CA TYR A 167 -18.32 3.72 11.18
C TYR A 167 -17.23 3.19 10.22
N LYS A 168 -15.99 3.00 10.73
CA LYS A 168 -14.86 2.36 10.01
C LYS A 168 -14.11 1.38 10.91
N ILE A 169 -14.82 0.73 11.81
CA ILE A 169 -14.25 0.03 12.97
C ILE A 169 -13.21 -1.01 12.54
N VAL A 170 -13.62 -1.99 11.73
CA VAL A 170 -12.74 -3.10 11.32
C VAL A 170 -11.60 -2.60 10.41
N TYR A 171 -11.89 -1.65 9.52
CA TYR A 171 -10.84 -1.04 8.69
C TYR A 171 -9.78 -0.32 9.53
N ALA A 172 -10.20 0.55 10.46
CA ALA A 172 -9.25 1.27 11.32
C ALA A 172 -8.46 0.29 12.20
N GLY A 173 -9.12 -0.72 12.76
CA GLY A 173 -8.48 -1.79 13.53
C GLY A 173 -7.45 -2.55 12.70
N SER A 174 -7.79 -2.96 11.48
CA SER A 174 -6.85 -3.65 10.57
C SER A 174 -5.63 -2.79 10.25
N LYS A 175 -5.81 -1.49 10.00
CA LYS A 175 -4.70 -0.58 9.69
C LYS A 175 -3.84 -0.25 10.93
N SER A 176 -4.43 -0.25 12.13
CA SER A 176 -3.69 -0.16 13.40
C SER A 176 -2.85 -1.41 13.65
N PHE A 177 -3.38 -2.60 13.33
CA PHE A 177 -2.61 -3.84 13.38
C PHE A 177 -1.38 -3.75 12.46
N ILE A 178 -1.57 -3.40 11.19
CA ILE A 178 -0.48 -3.28 10.21
C ILE A 178 0.58 -2.26 10.63
N TYR A 179 0.16 -1.15 11.25
CA TYR A 179 1.09 -0.16 11.78
C TYR A 179 1.96 -0.74 12.91
N SER A 180 1.34 -1.40 13.89
CA SER A 180 2.03 -2.02 15.02
C SER A 180 2.94 -3.16 14.57
N PHE A 181 2.42 -4.08 13.75
CA PHE A 181 3.15 -5.18 13.14
C PHE A 181 4.42 -4.71 12.40
N SER A 182 4.27 -3.72 11.51
CA SER A 182 5.39 -3.22 10.72
C SER A 182 6.49 -2.61 11.58
N ARG A 183 6.11 -1.91 12.66
CA ARG A 183 7.07 -1.28 13.56
C ARG A 183 7.81 -2.30 14.41
N ALA A 184 7.11 -3.29 14.94
CA ALA A 184 7.71 -4.37 15.71
C ALA A 184 8.66 -5.20 14.84
N LEU A 185 8.20 -5.60 13.65
CA LEU A 185 9.00 -6.39 12.71
C LEU A 185 10.27 -5.63 12.25
N LYS A 186 10.20 -4.31 12.09
CA LYS A 186 11.38 -3.50 11.78
C LYS A 186 12.47 -3.62 12.85
N GLU A 187 12.11 -3.59 14.12
CA GLU A 187 13.09 -3.70 15.22
C GLU A 187 13.67 -5.12 15.29
N GLU A 188 12.85 -6.17 15.08
CA GLU A 188 13.29 -7.56 15.01
C GLU A 188 14.28 -7.79 13.86
N LEU A 189 14.09 -7.10 12.73
CA LEU A 189 14.92 -7.26 11.53
C LEU A 189 16.09 -6.28 11.43
N LYS A 190 16.42 -5.55 12.48
CA LYS A 190 17.40 -4.46 12.48
C LYS A 190 18.78 -4.83 11.90
N HIS A 191 19.20 -6.07 12.04
CA HIS A 191 20.51 -6.55 11.58
C HIS A 191 20.42 -7.59 10.45
N SER A 192 19.24 -7.71 9.79
CA SER A 192 19.00 -8.76 8.79
C SER A 192 19.23 -8.33 7.34
N GLY A 193 19.55 -7.06 7.09
CA GLY A 193 19.57 -6.49 5.74
C GLY A 193 18.18 -6.19 5.16
N VAL A 194 17.10 -6.51 5.88
CA VAL A 194 15.72 -6.23 5.44
C VAL A 194 15.16 -5.02 6.19
N THR A 195 14.74 -3.99 5.46
CA THR A 195 14.06 -2.84 6.05
C THR A 195 12.54 -3.00 5.97
N VAL A 196 11.84 -2.54 7.00
CA VAL A 196 10.37 -2.54 7.04
C VAL A 196 9.86 -1.12 7.19
N SER A 197 8.93 -0.74 6.31
CA SER A 197 8.25 0.57 6.31
C SER A 197 6.74 0.39 6.33
N VAL A 198 6.04 1.28 7.03
CA VAL A 198 4.59 1.40 6.91
C VAL A 198 4.22 2.74 6.28
N LEU A 199 3.47 2.68 5.18
CA LEU A 199 2.96 3.85 4.48
C LEU A 199 1.57 4.19 5.02
N CYS A 200 1.42 5.35 5.65
CA CYS A 200 0.17 5.82 6.25
C CYS A 200 -0.36 7.04 5.50
N PRO A 201 -1.00 6.86 4.33
CA PRO A 201 -1.53 7.97 3.56
C PRO A 201 -2.79 8.55 4.19
N GLY A 202 -3.01 9.85 3.94
CA GLY A 202 -4.30 10.48 4.00
C GLY A 202 -5.14 10.17 2.75
N PRO A 203 -6.13 11.00 2.41
CA PRO A 203 -6.90 10.83 1.19
C PRO A 203 -5.99 10.88 -0.06
N ILE A 204 -6.07 9.87 -0.91
CA ILE A 204 -5.34 9.82 -2.19
C ILE A 204 -6.35 9.83 -3.33
N ILE A 205 -6.15 10.69 -4.32
CA ILE A 205 -7.04 10.87 -5.46
C ILE A 205 -6.90 9.67 -6.41
N THR A 206 -7.63 8.60 -6.14
CA THR A 206 -7.49 7.33 -6.89
C THR A 206 -8.63 7.08 -7.88
N ASN A 207 -9.85 7.49 -7.55
CA ASN A 207 -11.04 7.30 -8.38
C ASN A 207 -12.09 8.39 -8.11
N GLN A 208 -13.16 8.39 -8.90
CA GLN A 208 -14.23 9.41 -8.83
C GLN A 208 -14.94 9.41 -7.47
N GLU A 209 -15.12 8.24 -6.86
CA GLU A 209 -15.76 8.14 -5.53
C GLU A 209 -14.91 8.82 -4.46
N VAL A 210 -13.59 8.61 -4.50
CA VAL A 210 -12.66 9.27 -3.57
C VAL A 210 -12.63 10.78 -3.83
N ILE A 211 -12.66 11.22 -5.09
CA ILE A 211 -12.75 12.65 -5.44
C ILE A 211 -14.00 13.26 -4.84
N ASN A 212 -15.16 12.61 -4.98
CA ASN A 212 -16.42 13.08 -4.41
C ASN A 212 -16.34 13.15 -2.88
N ARG A 213 -15.79 12.12 -2.22
CA ARG A 213 -15.58 12.14 -0.75
C ARG A 213 -14.64 13.27 -0.31
N ILE A 214 -13.59 13.56 -1.07
CA ILE A 214 -12.67 14.67 -0.78
C ILE A 214 -13.40 16.01 -0.95
N ARG A 215 -14.23 16.17 -1.99
CA ARG A 215 -15.04 17.38 -2.22
C ARG A 215 -16.00 17.64 -1.06
N LEU A 216 -16.70 16.60 -0.61
CA LEU A 216 -17.64 16.66 0.54
C LEU A 216 -16.93 16.84 1.88
N GLY A 217 -15.67 16.43 1.98
CA GLY A 217 -14.86 16.52 3.21
C GLY A 217 -14.37 17.92 3.57
N GLY A 218 -14.71 18.95 2.77
CA GLY A 218 -14.39 20.34 3.01
C GLY A 218 -12.94 20.73 2.70
N PHE A 219 -12.57 21.94 3.07
CA PHE A 219 -11.27 22.55 2.75
C PHE A 219 -10.06 21.70 3.19
N TRP A 220 -10.05 21.21 4.42
CA TRP A 220 -8.94 20.42 4.97
C TRP A 220 -8.75 19.07 4.28
N ALA A 221 -9.84 18.41 3.87
CA ALA A 221 -9.76 17.17 3.11
C ALA A 221 -9.15 17.40 1.72
N ARG A 222 -9.50 18.49 1.06
CA ARG A 222 -8.93 18.89 -0.23
C ARG A 222 -7.43 19.19 -0.14
N GLN A 223 -7.02 19.95 0.87
CA GLN A 223 -5.60 20.31 1.08
C GLN A 223 -4.73 19.13 1.51
N SER A 224 -5.29 18.13 2.19
CA SER A 224 -4.58 16.92 2.61
C SER A 224 -4.50 15.84 1.53
N ALA A 225 -5.27 15.97 0.45
CA ALA A 225 -5.32 15.01 -0.65
C ALA A 225 -4.05 15.09 -1.51
N LEU A 226 -3.53 13.95 -1.89
CA LEU A 226 -2.31 13.86 -2.71
C LEU A 226 -2.58 13.10 -4.02
N ARG A 227 -1.84 13.47 -5.05
CA ARG A 227 -1.81 12.71 -6.30
C ARG A 227 -1.04 11.40 -6.08
N PRO A 228 -1.51 10.27 -6.63
CA PRO A 228 -0.88 8.96 -6.44
C PRO A 228 0.61 8.93 -6.82
N CYS A 229 1.00 9.54 -7.93
CA CYS A 229 2.39 9.58 -8.39
C CYS A 229 3.33 10.30 -7.42
N LYS A 230 2.94 11.45 -6.87
CA LYS A 230 3.74 12.17 -5.87
C LYS A 230 3.89 11.35 -4.57
N MET A 231 2.83 10.69 -4.17
CA MET A 231 2.82 9.80 -3.01
C MET A 231 3.72 8.58 -3.24
N ALA A 232 3.60 7.90 -4.39
CA ALA A 232 4.39 6.72 -4.74
C ALA A 232 5.89 7.03 -4.74
N ARG A 233 6.31 8.13 -5.41
CA ARG A 233 7.70 8.58 -5.42
C ARG A 233 8.25 8.76 -4.00
N MET A 234 7.51 9.48 -3.16
CA MET A 234 7.92 9.70 -1.75
C MET A 234 7.96 8.38 -0.96
N ALA A 235 7.02 7.46 -1.21
CA ALA A 235 6.95 6.18 -0.52
C ALA A 235 8.17 5.32 -0.84
N ILE A 236 8.50 5.14 -2.12
CA ILE A 236 9.66 4.36 -2.55
C ILE A 236 10.97 4.99 -2.08
N ASP A 237 11.15 6.33 -2.22
CA ASP A 237 12.35 7.01 -1.71
C ASP A 237 12.58 6.78 -0.22
N LYS A 238 11.53 6.86 0.57
CA LYS A 238 11.63 6.69 2.02
C LYS A 238 11.77 5.23 2.45
N MET A 239 11.12 4.31 1.75
CA MET A 239 11.28 2.88 1.95
C MET A 239 12.74 2.46 1.74
N ILE A 240 13.35 2.84 0.61
CA ILE A 240 14.76 2.55 0.30
C ILE A 240 15.70 3.12 1.37
N ARG A 241 15.39 4.30 1.90
CA ARG A 241 16.14 4.91 3.03
C ARG A 241 15.83 4.30 4.40
N GLY A 242 15.06 3.22 4.47
CA GLY A 242 14.71 2.51 5.71
C GLY A 242 13.87 3.31 6.71
N LYS A 243 13.08 4.32 6.24
CA LYS A 243 12.22 5.11 7.13
C LYS A 243 11.05 4.27 7.64
N PRO A 244 10.90 4.07 8.96
CA PRO A 244 9.92 3.13 9.51
C PRO A 244 8.47 3.54 9.26
N VAL A 245 8.17 4.82 9.33
CA VAL A 245 6.82 5.37 9.15
C VAL A 245 6.84 6.45 8.09
N ILE A 246 6.03 6.25 7.05
CA ILE A 246 5.92 7.16 5.92
C ILE A 246 4.52 7.77 5.92
N ILE A 247 4.44 9.06 6.25
CA ILE A 247 3.18 9.83 6.17
C ILE A 247 3.35 10.85 5.05
N PRO A 248 2.69 10.65 3.90
CA PRO A 248 2.74 11.60 2.80
C PRO A 248 1.95 12.87 3.12
N GLY A 249 2.51 14.03 2.74
CA GLY A 249 1.91 15.35 2.95
C GLY A 249 2.23 15.95 4.33
N GLY A 250 2.66 17.22 4.31
CA GLY A 250 3.00 17.95 5.54
C GLY A 250 1.78 18.11 6.46
N LEU A 251 0.62 18.41 5.88
CA LEU A 251 -0.62 18.58 6.61
C LEU A 251 -1.08 17.29 7.33
N ASN A 252 -0.92 16.13 6.67
CA ASN A 252 -1.24 14.84 7.28
C ASN A 252 -0.33 14.52 8.48
N LYS A 253 0.95 14.92 8.41
CA LYS A 253 1.88 14.81 9.55
C LYS A 253 1.50 15.74 10.68
N PHE A 254 1.16 16.97 10.35
CA PHE A 254 0.70 17.95 11.34
C PHE A 254 -0.54 17.47 12.06
N PHE A 255 -1.57 17.00 11.34
CA PHE A 255 -2.79 16.44 11.95
C PHE A 255 -2.50 15.22 12.84
N ARG A 256 -1.55 14.36 12.46
CA ARG A 256 -1.14 13.27 13.33
C ARG A 256 -0.56 13.78 14.64
N ILE A 257 0.37 14.74 14.59
CA ILE A 257 1.02 15.29 15.79
C ILE A 257 -0.02 16.03 16.64
N ALA A 258 -0.82 16.90 16.05
CA ALA A 258 -1.88 17.63 16.75
C ALA A 258 -2.90 16.67 17.40
N SER A 259 -3.22 15.56 16.73
CA SER A 259 -4.13 14.55 17.29
C SER A 259 -3.59 13.84 18.55
N MET A 260 -2.28 13.84 18.80
CA MET A 260 -1.72 13.27 20.03
C MET A 260 -2.07 14.11 21.27
N LEU A 261 -2.30 15.41 21.08
CA LEU A 261 -2.65 16.34 22.15
C LEU A 261 -4.14 16.34 22.49
N VAL A 262 -4.97 15.76 21.62
CA VAL A 262 -6.43 15.70 21.82
C VAL A 262 -6.81 14.42 22.55
N PRO A 263 -7.61 14.46 23.63
CA PRO A 263 -8.09 13.27 24.33
C PRO A 263 -8.85 12.32 23.40
N ASN A 264 -8.68 11.00 23.59
CA ASN A 264 -9.27 10.00 22.73
C ASN A 264 -10.81 10.08 22.67
N ALA A 265 -11.47 10.33 23.80
CA ALA A 265 -12.92 10.47 23.87
C ALA A 265 -13.44 11.62 22.99
N LEU A 266 -12.73 12.77 22.99
CA LEU A 266 -13.11 13.91 22.15
C LEU A 266 -12.87 13.61 20.66
N LYS A 267 -11.76 12.95 20.31
CA LYS A 267 -11.51 12.49 18.93
C LYS A 267 -12.63 11.57 18.43
N GLN A 268 -13.00 10.59 19.23
CA GLN A 268 -14.06 9.64 18.87
C GLN A 268 -15.40 10.34 18.65
N LYS A 269 -15.78 11.28 19.53
CA LYS A 269 -17.02 12.08 19.41
C LYS A 269 -17.04 12.91 18.12
N LEU A 270 -15.92 13.58 17.79
CA LEU A 270 -15.80 14.38 16.58
C LEU A 270 -15.85 13.51 15.31
N LEU A 271 -15.19 12.35 15.33
CA LEU A 271 -15.19 11.41 14.20
C LEU A 271 -16.56 10.74 14.03
N ALA A 272 -17.25 10.39 15.12
CA ALA A 272 -18.59 9.85 15.06
C ALA A 272 -19.55 10.83 14.36
N ARG A 273 -19.55 12.10 14.75
CA ARG A 273 -20.35 13.15 14.07
C ARG A 273 -19.99 13.30 12.59
N LYS A 274 -18.69 13.24 12.25
CA LYS A 274 -18.21 13.39 10.88
C LYS A 274 -18.64 12.24 9.96
N PHE A 275 -18.65 11.01 10.47
CA PHE A 275 -18.89 9.79 9.69
C PHE A 275 -20.29 9.19 9.88
N ASN A 276 -21.15 9.79 10.71
CA ASN A 276 -22.53 9.36 10.88
C ASN A 276 -23.31 9.55 9.55
N VAL A 277 -23.58 8.43 8.88
CA VAL A 277 -24.26 8.43 7.57
C VAL A 277 -25.76 8.69 7.71
N LYS A 278 -26.34 8.36 8.88
CA LYS A 278 -27.79 8.51 9.13
C LYS A 278 -28.22 9.98 9.35
N GLU A 279 -27.33 10.83 9.83
CA GLU A 279 -27.63 12.27 10.01
C GLU A 279 -27.42 13.10 8.75
N LYS A 280 -26.97 12.50 7.64
CA LYS A 280 -26.66 13.19 6.38
C LYS A 280 -27.64 12.88 5.24
N LYS A 281 -28.70 12.13 5.51
CA LYS A 281 -29.90 12.00 4.70
C LYS A 281 -30.98 12.91 5.28
#